data_f1c5aaed95db1465cf9de285eb16ee96
#
_entry.id   f1c5aaed95db1465cf9de285eb16ee96
#
_cell.length_a   1.000
_cell.length_b   1.000
_cell.length_c   1.000
_cell.angle_alpha   90.00
_cell.angle_beta   90.00
_cell.angle_gamma   90.00
#
_symmetry.space_group_name_H-M   'P 1'
#
loop_
_entity.id
_entity.type
_entity.pdbx_description
1 polymer ?
#
loop_
_entity_poly.entity_id
_entity_poly.type
_entity_poly.pdbx_seq_one_letter_code
_entity_poly.pdbx_strand_id
1 'polypeptide(L)'
;MIKKQFTAGARRARNIIWNAAGRYDFEPPFMAFFPNGAPDHYFDMIVGFTDKWLDLPRIWAFFERYENDRRAEEFDEFLWLGLENCVYEKELTERPILESLRRERAERFFREQQNLSRQQMEYQSMSVYTQQEARWAAVLGRRAPLRTPRERRMSEALLFSGSWDTDEVLSAMESFLRTFFRYEPSGDTAPRRKAGALARLLFKREHRRRDRLLVRTGTGEGDHPKAVLLGHEGLGRHTAPDEEDEAWVRAVFGRSAVSDAERRVLENDLCVDEDADCRLWVTRGESTDPSDREAADVRESSLRQRERNSAFLDENAASLAHTVRALTVRIETVLSSYLKHLPEPSRSGRISPEKAWRLPLLGDDRVFLKNGEETEQEIYVDLLLDASQSRRNTQELLAAEAYVAAKSLVNLHIPVRVSAFRSIRGHTVLDILKSADRTDCRGILRFYAGGWNRDSLALRLLGHLDDDPLLRGKRRLLLIMTDASPNDSTPIAASGRWLTKEYEGAAAADCTEKAVRALRNAGIRVGAVFHGTSSHLEDLGRIYGHACVRIRKPSQLAQGFADLLLLLLREIRND
;
A
#
# COMPACT_ATOMS: atom_id res chain seq x y z
N MET A 1 -33.41 7.56 -27.63
CA MET A 1 -33.23 7.05 -26.25
C MET A 1 -32.00 6.16 -26.22
N ILE A 2 -30.86 6.67 -25.81
CA ILE A 2 -29.62 5.90 -25.69
C ILE A 2 -29.69 5.15 -24.34
N LYS A 3 -29.75 3.82 -24.37
CA LYS A 3 -29.73 3.00 -23.16
C LYS A 3 -28.39 3.18 -22.46
N LYS A 4 -28.37 3.86 -21.30
CA LYS A 4 -27.19 3.91 -20.42
C LYS A 4 -26.74 2.47 -20.11
N GLN A 5 -25.54 2.06 -20.55
CA GLN A 5 -24.96 0.77 -20.20
C GLN A 5 -24.36 0.87 -18.78
N PHE A 6 -25.09 0.34 -17.80
CA PHE A 6 -24.58 0.21 -16.43
C PHE A 6 -23.67 -1.01 -16.30
N THR A 7 -22.63 -0.89 -15.45
CA THR A 7 -21.82 -2.04 -15.06
C THR A 7 -22.69 -3.11 -14.40
N ALA A 8 -22.26 -4.37 -14.41
CA ALA A 8 -23.00 -5.47 -13.77
C ALA A 8 -23.24 -5.21 -12.27
N GLY A 9 -22.25 -4.60 -11.58
CA GLY A 9 -22.37 -4.19 -10.17
C GLY A 9 -23.46 -3.12 -9.96
N ALA A 10 -23.45 -2.06 -10.77
CA ALA A 10 -24.44 -0.98 -10.66
C ALA A 10 -25.87 -1.47 -10.95
N ARG A 11 -26.05 -2.41 -11.87
CA ARG A 11 -27.36 -3.04 -12.11
C ARG A 11 -27.85 -3.86 -10.92
N ARG A 12 -26.95 -4.58 -10.25
CA ARG A 12 -27.27 -5.35 -9.03
C ARG A 12 -27.64 -4.42 -7.88
N ALA A 13 -26.81 -3.39 -7.59
CA ALA A 13 -27.10 -2.40 -6.56
C ALA A 13 -28.47 -1.77 -6.76
N ARG A 14 -28.79 -1.30 -7.97
CA ARG A 14 -30.10 -0.73 -8.29
C ARG A 14 -31.24 -1.73 -8.04
N ASN A 15 -31.11 -2.97 -8.46
CA ASN A 15 -32.14 -3.99 -8.22
C ASN A 15 -32.36 -4.24 -6.74
N ILE A 16 -31.30 -4.23 -5.91
CA ILE A 16 -31.41 -4.38 -4.46
C ILE A 16 -32.21 -3.20 -3.87
N ILE A 17 -31.86 -1.97 -4.26
CA ILE A 17 -32.53 -0.75 -3.81
C ILE A 17 -34.02 -0.77 -4.19
N TRP A 18 -34.36 -1.06 -5.44
CA TRP A 18 -35.72 -1.16 -5.91
C TRP A 18 -36.55 -2.23 -5.20
N ASN A 19 -35.96 -3.40 -4.98
CA ASN A 19 -36.62 -4.47 -4.23
C ASN A 19 -36.85 -4.10 -2.76
N ALA A 20 -35.94 -3.35 -2.15
CA ALA A 20 -36.10 -2.87 -0.78
C ALA A 20 -37.16 -1.75 -0.71
N ALA A 21 -37.18 -0.84 -1.67
CA ALA A 21 -38.18 0.23 -1.79
C ALA A 21 -39.59 -0.28 -2.15
N GLY A 22 -39.67 -1.46 -2.78
CA GLY A 22 -40.92 -2.00 -3.30
C GLY A 22 -41.44 -1.27 -4.56
N ARG A 23 -40.60 -0.46 -5.21
CA ARG A 23 -40.91 0.25 -6.47
C ARG A 23 -39.70 0.34 -7.38
N TYR A 24 -39.94 0.48 -8.70
CA TYR A 24 -38.94 0.38 -9.77
C TYR A 24 -38.90 1.62 -10.68
N ASP A 25 -39.58 2.68 -10.33
CA ASP A 25 -39.84 3.86 -11.14
C ASP A 25 -38.99 5.09 -10.81
N PHE A 26 -37.95 4.91 -9.98
CA PHE A 26 -37.02 5.99 -9.60
C PHE A 26 -35.57 5.63 -9.87
N GLU A 27 -34.75 6.66 -10.03
CA GLU A 27 -33.29 6.52 -10.08
C GLU A 27 -32.74 6.70 -8.66
N PRO A 28 -32.09 5.66 -8.07
CA PRO A 28 -31.52 5.81 -6.74
C PRO A 28 -30.46 6.91 -6.71
N PRO A 29 -30.54 7.89 -5.78
CA PRO A 29 -29.54 8.95 -5.66
C PRO A 29 -28.21 8.46 -5.09
N PHE A 30 -28.21 7.31 -4.41
CA PHE A 30 -27.02 6.67 -3.86
C PHE A 30 -27.01 5.18 -4.18
N MET A 31 -25.82 4.61 -4.32
CA MET A 31 -25.56 3.17 -4.39
C MET A 31 -24.32 2.85 -3.57
N ALA A 32 -24.35 1.75 -2.83
CA ALA A 32 -23.27 1.31 -1.97
C ALA A 32 -22.46 0.18 -2.60
N PHE A 33 -21.14 0.29 -2.52
CA PHE A 33 -20.22 -0.71 -3.05
C PHE A 33 -19.11 -1.02 -2.04
N PHE A 34 -18.67 -2.26 -2.04
CA PHE A 34 -17.43 -2.65 -1.38
C PHE A 34 -16.20 -2.25 -2.21
N PRO A 35 -14.99 -2.22 -1.59
CA PRO A 35 -13.75 -1.91 -2.28
C PRO A 35 -13.49 -2.73 -3.54
N ASN A 36 -13.93 -3.98 -3.57
CA ASN A 36 -13.81 -4.87 -4.72
C ASN A 36 -14.83 -4.59 -5.86
N GLY A 37 -15.65 -3.53 -5.73
CA GLY A 37 -16.67 -3.14 -6.70
C GLY A 37 -17.95 -3.98 -6.65
N ALA A 38 -18.10 -4.90 -5.69
CA ALA A 38 -19.34 -5.63 -5.44
C ALA A 38 -20.34 -4.73 -4.70
N PRO A 39 -21.66 -4.83 -4.97
CA PRO A 39 -22.68 -4.08 -4.23
C PRO A 39 -22.63 -4.40 -2.73
N ASP A 40 -22.77 -3.38 -1.87
CA ASP A 40 -23.01 -3.56 -0.45
C ASP A 40 -24.51 -3.82 -0.26
N HIS A 41 -24.89 -5.09 -0.19
CA HIS A 41 -26.28 -5.51 -0.11
C HIS A 41 -27.03 -4.85 1.04
N TYR A 42 -26.39 -4.73 2.21
CA TYR A 42 -27.02 -4.14 3.37
C TYR A 42 -27.30 -2.65 3.19
N PHE A 43 -26.29 -1.86 2.78
CA PHE A 43 -26.48 -0.43 2.56
C PHE A 43 -27.35 -0.10 1.34
N ASP A 44 -27.32 -0.89 0.28
CA ASP A 44 -28.24 -0.74 -0.83
C ASP A 44 -29.70 -0.97 -0.38
N MET A 45 -29.94 -1.93 0.52
CA MET A 45 -31.26 -2.10 1.13
C MET A 45 -31.65 -0.89 1.99
N ILE A 46 -30.73 -0.33 2.79
CA ILE A 46 -30.97 0.89 3.58
C ILE A 46 -31.39 2.06 2.69
N VAL A 47 -30.74 2.26 1.55
CA VAL A 47 -31.14 3.29 0.57
C VAL A 47 -32.57 3.04 0.08
N GLY A 48 -32.93 1.80 -0.24
CA GLY A 48 -34.30 1.44 -0.65
C GLY A 48 -35.32 1.63 0.46
N PHE A 49 -35.01 1.25 1.71
CA PHE A 49 -35.88 1.49 2.86
C PHE A 49 -36.05 2.97 3.19
N THR A 50 -35.02 3.79 2.91
CA THR A 50 -35.16 5.25 3.03
C THR A 50 -36.23 5.77 2.08
N ASP A 51 -36.31 5.27 0.86
CA ASP A 51 -37.39 5.61 -0.08
C ASP A 51 -38.75 5.05 0.35
N LYS A 52 -38.80 3.86 0.95
CA LYS A 52 -40.02 3.23 1.44
C LYS A 52 -40.67 3.97 2.61
N TRP A 53 -39.85 4.41 3.57
CA TRP A 53 -40.33 4.93 4.85
C TRP A 53 -40.25 6.44 5.02
N LEU A 54 -39.44 7.13 4.20
CA LEU A 54 -39.19 8.56 4.26
C LEU A 54 -39.36 9.18 2.86
N ASP A 55 -39.52 10.49 2.81
CA ASP A 55 -39.55 11.24 1.56
C ASP A 55 -38.12 11.40 1.00
N LEU A 56 -37.67 10.41 0.21
CA LEU A 56 -36.32 10.37 -0.35
C LEU A 56 -35.98 11.62 -1.20
N PRO A 57 -36.86 12.17 -2.04
CA PRO A 57 -36.66 13.46 -2.75
C PRO A 57 -36.32 14.62 -1.81
N ARG A 58 -36.98 14.74 -0.65
CA ARG A 58 -36.71 15.81 0.31
C ARG A 58 -35.37 15.59 1.03
N ILE A 59 -35.07 14.34 1.40
CA ILE A 59 -33.77 13.97 1.96
C ILE A 59 -32.68 14.25 0.93
N TRP A 60 -32.88 13.89 -0.33
CA TRP A 60 -31.95 14.18 -1.40
C TRP A 60 -31.69 15.69 -1.56
N ALA A 61 -32.76 16.50 -1.58
CA ALA A 61 -32.64 17.96 -1.64
C ALA A 61 -31.82 18.52 -0.44
N PHE A 62 -31.88 17.88 0.72
CA PHE A 62 -31.02 18.25 1.85
C PHE A 62 -29.55 17.96 1.58
N PHE A 63 -29.22 16.80 1.04
CA PHE A 63 -27.83 16.44 0.65
C PHE A 63 -27.29 17.38 -0.44
N GLU A 64 -28.12 17.84 -1.37
CA GLU A 64 -27.72 18.80 -2.42
C GLU A 64 -27.33 20.17 -1.86
N ARG A 65 -27.87 20.60 -0.70
CA ARG A 65 -27.57 21.92 -0.10
C ARG A 65 -26.08 22.11 0.19
N TYR A 66 -25.36 21.05 0.52
CA TYR A 66 -23.94 21.09 0.85
C TYR A 66 -23.04 20.35 -0.14
N GLU A 67 -23.55 19.96 -1.29
CA GLU A 67 -22.79 19.21 -2.31
C GLU A 67 -21.45 19.88 -2.70
N ASN A 68 -21.39 21.20 -2.60
CA ASN A 68 -20.19 21.98 -2.91
C ASN A 68 -19.37 22.35 -1.66
N ASP A 69 -19.73 21.85 -0.48
CA ASP A 69 -18.92 22.03 0.72
C ASP A 69 -17.71 21.10 0.65
N ARG A 70 -16.60 21.55 1.23
CA ARG A 70 -15.35 20.78 1.30
C ARG A 70 -15.51 19.47 2.09
N ARG A 71 -16.46 19.42 3.01
CA ARG A 71 -16.77 18.28 3.87
C ARG A 71 -18.06 17.55 3.46
N ALA A 72 -18.57 17.79 2.26
CA ALA A 72 -19.83 17.21 1.82
C ALA A 72 -19.87 15.69 2.03
N GLU A 73 -18.78 15.05 1.76
CA GLU A 73 -18.64 13.61 1.83
C GLU A 73 -18.58 13.08 3.26
N GLU A 74 -17.88 13.79 4.15
CA GLU A 74 -17.88 13.51 5.58
C GLU A 74 -19.30 13.64 6.16
N PHE A 75 -20.06 14.65 5.69
CA PHE A 75 -21.45 14.83 6.08
C PHE A 75 -22.34 13.69 5.58
N ASP A 76 -22.15 13.24 4.33
CA ASP A 76 -22.87 12.10 3.79
C ASP A 76 -22.70 10.86 4.67
N GLU A 77 -21.48 10.52 5.02
CA GLU A 77 -21.20 9.32 5.80
C GLU A 77 -21.79 9.37 7.21
N PHE A 78 -21.74 10.53 7.88
CA PHE A 78 -22.40 10.68 9.17
C PHE A 78 -23.91 10.56 9.06
N LEU A 79 -24.52 11.29 8.14
CA LEU A 79 -25.97 11.33 8.02
C LEU A 79 -26.54 9.98 7.60
N TRP A 80 -25.80 9.22 6.77
CA TRP A 80 -26.19 7.86 6.44
C TRP A 80 -26.12 6.89 7.62
N LEU A 81 -25.24 7.10 8.62
CA LEU A 81 -25.29 6.34 9.86
C LEU A 81 -26.57 6.62 10.67
N GLY A 82 -27.05 7.87 10.65
CA GLY A 82 -28.30 8.23 11.28
C GLY A 82 -29.51 7.64 10.55
N LEU A 83 -29.56 7.79 9.21
CA LEU A 83 -30.59 7.21 8.37
C LEU A 83 -30.65 5.68 8.48
N GLU A 84 -29.49 5.04 8.50
CA GLU A 84 -29.39 3.58 8.70
C GLU A 84 -30.12 3.13 9.96
N ASN A 85 -29.89 3.81 11.10
CA ASN A 85 -30.57 3.45 12.35
C ASN A 85 -32.08 3.64 12.27
N CYS A 86 -32.53 4.78 11.74
CA CYS A 86 -33.96 5.08 11.62
C CYS A 86 -34.69 4.04 10.76
N VAL A 87 -34.22 3.78 9.56
CA VAL A 87 -34.94 2.87 8.64
C VAL A 87 -34.77 1.40 9.02
N TYR A 88 -33.66 1.04 9.67
CA TYR A 88 -33.49 -0.29 10.25
C TYR A 88 -34.55 -0.56 11.32
N GLU A 89 -34.74 0.35 12.26
CA GLU A 89 -35.75 0.18 13.32
C GLU A 89 -37.18 0.12 12.75
N LYS A 90 -37.48 0.93 11.70
CA LYS A 90 -38.78 0.88 11.02
C LYS A 90 -39.04 -0.46 10.34
N GLU A 91 -38.06 -0.98 9.63
CA GLU A 91 -38.24 -2.19 8.80
C GLU A 91 -38.08 -3.50 9.58
N LEU A 92 -37.45 -3.47 10.75
CA LEU A 92 -37.10 -4.68 11.52
C LEU A 92 -38.32 -5.55 11.84
N THR A 93 -39.49 -4.94 12.11
CA THR A 93 -40.73 -5.67 12.40
C THR A 93 -41.27 -6.41 11.17
N GLU A 94 -41.11 -5.84 9.97
CA GLU A 94 -41.54 -6.47 8.72
C GLU A 94 -40.53 -7.49 8.20
N ARG A 95 -39.25 -7.25 8.46
CA ARG A 95 -38.12 -8.08 7.97
C ARG A 95 -37.13 -8.42 9.07
N PRO A 96 -37.43 -9.40 9.94
CA PRO A 96 -36.54 -9.77 11.05
C PRO A 96 -35.15 -10.24 10.62
N ILE A 97 -34.96 -10.68 9.36
CA ILE A 97 -33.67 -11.09 8.79
C ILE A 97 -32.65 -9.93 8.77
N LEU A 98 -33.13 -8.68 8.84
CA LEU A 98 -32.25 -7.50 8.87
C LEU A 98 -31.31 -7.49 10.07
N GLU A 99 -31.69 -8.09 11.20
CA GLU A 99 -30.82 -8.20 12.35
C GLU A 99 -29.56 -9.02 12.04
N SER A 100 -29.71 -10.13 11.34
CA SER A 100 -28.58 -10.96 10.94
C SER A 100 -27.73 -10.29 9.85
N LEU A 101 -28.35 -9.61 8.88
CA LEU A 101 -27.62 -8.87 7.85
C LEU A 101 -26.86 -7.68 8.42
N ARG A 102 -27.45 -6.96 9.39
CA ARG A 102 -26.76 -5.87 10.12
C ARG A 102 -25.56 -6.39 10.88
N ARG A 103 -25.71 -7.54 11.55
CA ARG A 103 -24.61 -8.20 12.24
C ARG A 103 -23.51 -8.66 11.29
N GLU A 104 -23.87 -9.31 10.19
CA GLU A 104 -22.90 -9.73 9.16
C GLU A 104 -22.13 -8.52 8.58
N ARG A 105 -22.82 -7.41 8.34
CA ARG A 105 -22.20 -6.16 7.90
C ARG A 105 -21.22 -5.60 8.93
N ALA A 106 -21.59 -5.66 10.22
CA ALA A 106 -20.72 -5.24 11.32
C ALA A 106 -19.48 -6.14 11.44
N GLU A 107 -19.64 -7.48 11.36
CA GLU A 107 -18.52 -8.41 11.37
C GLU A 107 -17.60 -8.21 10.16
N ARG A 108 -18.17 -7.93 9.00
CA ARG A 108 -17.41 -7.63 7.79
C ARG A 108 -16.63 -6.33 7.94
N PHE A 109 -17.23 -5.28 8.51
CA PHE A 109 -16.55 -4.03 8.81
C PHE A 109 -15.27 -4.28 9.63
N PHE A 110 -15.35 -5.05 10.71
CA PHE A 110 -14.17 -5.35 11.53
C PHE A 110 -13.15 -6.26 10.83
N ARG A 111 -13.58 -7.18 9.98
CA ARG A 111 -12.66 -7.99 9.15
C ARG A 111 -11.91 -7.13 8.13
N GLU A 112 -12.59 -6.21 7.47
CA GLU A 112 -11.99 -5.28 6.52
C GLU A 112 -11.08 -4.29 7.24
N GLN A 113 -11.47 -3.84 8.43
CA GLN A 113 -10.69 -2.93 9.28
C GLN A 113 -9.42 -3.56 9.85
N GLN A 114 -9.40 -4.86 10.11
CA GLN A 114 -8.18 -5.56 10.47
C GLN A 114 -7.10 -5.47 9.38
N ASN A 115 -7.49 -5.13 8.17
CA ASN A 115 -6.63 -4.96 7.00
C ASN A 115 -6.23 -3.50 6.74
N LEU A 116 -6.78 -2.53 7.47
CA LEU A 116 -6.44 -1.12 7.31
C LEU A 116 -5.48 -0.67 8.42
N SER A 117 -4.44 0.08 8.07
CA SER A 117 -3.62 0.75 9.08
C SER A 117 -4.41 1.94 9.67
N ARG A 118 -4.05 2.35 10.90
CA ARG A 118 -4.68 3.50 11.54
C ARG A 118 -4.52 4.77 10.71
N GLN A 119 -3.45 4.89 9.94
CA GLN A 119 -3.21 6.00 9.01
C GLN A 119 -4.09 5.93 7.75
N GLN A 120 -4.41 4.75 7.24
CA GLN A 120 -5.44 4.61 6.20
C GLN A 120 -6.83 4.97 6.74
N MET A 121 -7.04 4.81 8.05
CA MET A 121 -8.23 5.27 8.76
C MET A 121 -8.23 6.80 8.98
N GLU A 122 -7.09 7.43 9.15
CA GLU A 122 -6.92 8.89 9.23
C GLU A 122 -7.17 9.59 7.89
N TYR A 123 -6.93 8.91 6.79
CA TYR A 123 -7.30 9.38 5.44
C TYR A 123 -8.82 9.33 5.17
N GLN A 124 -9.54 8.44 5.82
CA GLN A 124 -10.98 8.50 5.98
C GLN A 124 -11.19 9.33 7.25
N SER A 125 -11.81 10.50 7.18
CA SER A 125 -12.02 11.37 8.35
C SER A 125 -12.06 10.56 9.66
N MET A 126 -11.08 10.75 10.54
CA MET A 126 -10.95 9.99 11.81
C MET A 126 -12.26 10.03 12.60
N SER A 127 -12.98 11.14 12.50
CA SER A 127 -14.27 11.32 13.17
C SER A 127 -15.37 10.42 12.58
N VAL A 128 -15.42 10.26 11.26
CA VAL A 128 -16.37 9.33 10.61
C VAL A 128 -16.06 7.90 11.00
N TYR A 129 -14.80 7.51 10.86
CA TYR A 129 -14.35 6.18 11.22
C TYR A 129 -14.71 5.82 12.67
N THR A 130 -14.41 6.72 13.62
CA THR A 130 -14.72 6.51 15.04
C THR A 130 -16.22 6.28 15.27
N GLN A 131 -17.09 6.99 14.54
CA GLN A 131 -18.54 6.81 14.66
C GLN A 131 -19.03 5.51 13.98
N GLN A 132 -18.46 5.14 12.86
CA GLN A 132 -18.73 3.84 12.21
C GLN A 132 -18.29 2.68 13.11
N GLU A 133 -17.08 2.73 13.65
CA GLU A 133 -16.57 1.72 14.58
C GLU A 133 -17.45 1.61 15.83
N ALA A 134 -17.86 2.74 16.39
CA ALA A 134 -18.76 2.76 17.55
C ALA A 134 -20.12 2.11 17.22
N ARG A 135 -20.70 2.43 16.06
CA ARG A 135 -21.96 1.87 15.59
C ARG A 135 -21.85 0.34 15.43
N TRP A 136 -20.86 -0.14 14.69
CA TRP A 136 -20.73 -1.56 14.42
C TRP A 136 -20.29 -2.36 15.65
N ALA A 137 -19.50 -1.76 16.57
CA ALA A 137 -19.20 -2.38 17.85
C ALA A 137 -20.49 -2.57 18.70
N ALA A 138 -21.36 -1.56 18.75
CA ALA A 138 -22.63 -1.64 19.46
C ALA A 138 -23.55 -2.74 18.87
N VAL A 139 -23.62 -2.88 17.54
CA VAL A 139 -24.37 -3.94 16.87
C VAL A 139 -23.87 -5.34 17.26
N LEU A 140 -22.58 -5.50 17.50
CA LEU A 140 -21.97 -6.76 17.95
C LEU A 140 -21.98 -6.94 19.48
N GLY A 141 -22.62 -6.04 20.24
CA GLY A 141 -22.62 -6.06 21.70
C GLY A 141 -21.25 -5.76 22.32
N ARG A 142 -20.34 -5.13 21.58
CA ARG A 142 -19.02 -4.75 22.04
C ARG A 142 -19.03 -3.31 22.57
N ARG A 143 -18.10 -3.00 23.48
CA ARG A 143 -17.95 -1.63 23.99
C ARG A 143 -17.45 -0.72 22.86
N ALA A 144 -18.17 0.37 22.61
CA ALA A 144 -17.76 1.38 21.65
C ALA A 144 -16.46 2.08 22.09
N PRO A 145 -15.45 2.25 21.22
CA PRO A 145 -14.16 2.85 21.58
C PRO A 145 -14.18 4.37 21.59
N LEU A 146 -15.29 4.98 22.03
CA LEU A 146 -15.46 6.43 22.12
C LEU A 146 -14.67 7.01 23.30
N ARG A 147 -13.69 7.84 23.02
CA ARG A 147 -12.73 8.37 24.00
C ARG A 147 -13.14 9.73 24.53
N THR A 148 -13.59 10.62 23.65
CA THR A 148 -13.89 12.00 24.01
C THR A 148 -15.39 12.25 24.29
N PRO A 149 -15.74 13.25 25.13
CA PRO A 149 -17.13 13.65 25.32
C PRO A 149 -17.81 14.13 24.03
N ARG A 150 -17.03 14.68 23.07
CA ARG A 150 -17.54 15.08 21.76
C ARG A 150 -17.96 13.87 20.94
N GLU A 151 -17.10 12.83 20.85
CA GLU A 151 -17.41 11.58 20.13
C GLU A 151 -18.66 10.90 20.65
N ARG A 152 -18.85 10.86 21.99
CA ARG A 152 -20.05 10.29 22.61
C ARG A 152 -21.31 11.06 22.20
N ARG A 153 -21.28 12.40 22.31
CA ARG A 153 -22.40 13.24 21.88
C ARG A 153 -22.70 13.11 20.39
N MET A 154 -21.66 12.95 19.53
CA MET A 154 -21.86 12.68 18.10
C MET A 154 -22.54 11.34 17.89
N SER A 155 -22.10 10.29 18.59
CA SER A 155 -22.69 8.95 18.48
C SER A 155 -24.17 8.94 18.93
N GLU A 156 -24.48 9.62 20.01
CA GLU A 156 -25.86 9.79 20.51
C GLU A 156 -26.73 10.55 19.49
N ALA A 157 -26.19 11.63 18.93
CA ALA A 157 -26.91 12.46 17.95
C ALA A 157 -27.14 11.76 16.60
N LEU A 158 -26.41 10.67 16.30
CA LEU A 158 -26.59 9.83 15.11
C LEU A 158 -27.53 8.64 15.33
N LEU A 159 -28.15 8.50 16.50
CA LEU A 159 -29.18 7.51 16.79
C LEU A 159 -30.56 8.06 16.40
N PHE A 160 -30.82 8.16 15.08
CA PHE A 160 -32.15 8.57 14.60
C PHE A 160 -33.17 7.47 14.92
N SER A 161 -34.25 7.85 15.61
CA SER A 161 -35.26 6.89 16.03
C SER A 161 -36.10 6.40 14.86
N GLY A 162 -36.49 5.13 14.89
CA GLY A 162 -37.44 4.53 13.97
C GLY A 162 -38.87 5.12 14.06
N SER A 163 -39.21 5.85 15.15
CA SER A 163 -40.49 6.51 15.27
C SER A 163 -40.56 7.84 14.48
N TRP A 164 -39.43 8.41 14.07
CA TRP A 164 -39.36 9.74 13.46
C TRP A 164 -39.93 9.75 12.02
N ASP A 165 -40.61 10.84 11.69
CA ASP A 165 -41.01 11.13 10.33
C ASP A 165 -39.89 11.85 9.54
N THR A 166 -40.16 12.21 8.28
CA THR A 166 -39.19 12.88 7.41
C THR A 166 -38.77 14.25 7.94
N ASP A 167 -39.68 15.01 8.58
CA ASP A 167 -39.39 16.35 9.08
C ASP A 167 -38.50 16.29 10.32
N GLU A 168 -38.73 15.33 11.21
CA GLU A 168 -37.91 15.07 12.38
C GLU A 168 -36.50 14.62 11.99
N VAL A 169 -36.40 13.72 11.00
CA VAL A 169 -35.09 13.28 10.45
C VAL A 169 -34.32 14.45 9.84
N LEU A 170 -34.96 15.27 9.01
CA LEU A 170 -34.30 16.44 8.40
C LEU A 170 -33.86 17.47 9.46
N SER A 171 -34.67 17.68 10.51
CA SER A 171 -34.32 18.54 11.63
C SER A 171 -33.11 18.01 12.42
N ALA A 172 -33.05 16.69 12.62
CA ALA A 172 -31.91 16.04 13.29
C ALA A 172 -30.63 16.14 12.44
N MET A 173 -30.74 15.94 11.11
CA MET A 173 -29.62 16.08 10.18
C MET A 173 -29.05 17.52 10.22
N GLU A 174 -29.92 18.53 10.17
CA GLU A 174 -29.51 19.92 10.23
C GLU A 174 -28.89 20.29 11.59
N SER A 175 -29.52 19.86 12.68
CA SER A 175 -29.00 20.05 14.04
C SER A 175 -27.63 19.40 14.24
N PHE A 176 -27.43 18.21 13.70
CA PHE A 176 -26.14 17.51 13.76
C PHE A 176 -25.04 18.33 13.06
N LEU A 177 -25.27 18.75 11.81
CA LEU A 177 -24.28 19.51 11.05
C LEU A 177 -23.99 20.88 11.70
N ARG A 178 -25.02 21.55 12.23
CA ARG A 178 -24.87 22.84 12.93
C ARG A 178 -24.05 22.67 14.21
N THR A 179 -24.37 21.67 15.03
CA THR A 179 -23.77 21.47 16.35
C THR A 179 -22.31 21.05 16.27
N PHE A 180 -21.98 20.12 15.40
CA PHE A 180 -20.64 19.51 15.37
C PHE A 180 -19.69 20.13 14.35
N PHE A 181 -20.24 20.74 13.27
CA PHE A 181 -19.46 21.28 12.16
C PHE A 181 -19.66 22.78 11.95
N ARG A 182 -20.55 23.42 12.71
CA ARG A 182 -20.93 24.83 12.54
C ARG A 182 -21.38 25.13 11.11
N TYR A 183 -21.99 24.15 10.47
CA TYR A 183 -22.54 24.31 9.14
C TYR A 183 -23.85 25.09 9.23
N GLU A 184 -23.93 26.20 8.51
CA GLU A 184 -25.16 26.96 8.32
C GLU A 184 -25.56 26.83 6.84
N PRO A 185 -26.73 26.26 6.54
CA PRO A 185 -27.20 26.23 5.16
C PRO A 185 -27.30 27.67 4.66
N SER A 186 -26.54 28.01 3.62
CA SER A 186 -26.62 29.31 2.97
C SER A 186 -28.03 29.53 2.48
N GLY A 187 -28.73 30.43 3.12
CA GLY A 187 -30.05 30.89 2.61
C GLY A 187 -29.91 31.41 1.19
N ASP A 188 -30.95 31.29 0.43
CA ASP A 188 -31.12 31.47 -1.02
C ASP A 188 -30.81 32.88 -1.57
N THR A 189 -29.74 33.55 -1.21
CA THR A 189 -29.39 34.86 -1.80
C THR A 189 -27.94 35.28 -1.63
N ALA A 190 -26.97 34.55 -2.16
CA ALA A 190 -25.69 35.15 -2.49
C ALA A 190 -25.32 34.79 -3.95
N PRO A 191 -25.03 35.78 -4.82
CA PRO A 191 -24.61 35.47 -6.18
C PRO A 191 -23.27 34.74 -6.12
N ARG A 192 -23.31 33.44 -6.41
CA ARG A 192 -22.10 32.62 -6.54
C ARG A 192 -21.17 33.30 -7.54
N ARG A 193 -20.01 33.77 -7.09
CA ARG A 193 -18.89 34.06 -7.98
C ARG A 193 -18.61 32.78 -8.75
N LYS A 194 -18.99 32.75 -10.01
CA LYS A 194 -18.62 31.70 -10.97
C LYS A 194 -17.10 31.60 -10.95
N ALA A 195 -16.57 30.60 -10.29
CA ALA A 195 -15.17 30.21 -10.47
C ALA A 195 -14.98 30.02 -11.98
N GLY A 196 -14.11 30.82 -12.57
CA GLY A 196 -14.02 30.98 -14.01
C GLY A 196 -13.79 29.65 -14.72
N ALA A 197 -14.26 29.55 -15.97
CA ALA A 197 -14.09 28.41 -16.86
C ALA A 197 -12.64 27.87 -16.90
N LEU A 198 -11.65 28.71 -16.61
CA LEU A 198 -10.24 28.37 -16.51
C LEU A 198 -9.93 27.41 -15.32
N ALA A 199 -10.59 27.60 -14.17
CA ALA A 199 -10.42 26.68 -13.03
C ALA A 199 -11.01 25.30 -13.33
N ARG A 200 -12.12 25.22 -14.07
CA ARG A 200 -12.71 23.93 -14.51
C ARG A 200 -11.84 23.18 -15.52
N LEU A 201 -11.05 23.89 -16.34
CA LEU A 201 -10.14 23.26 -17.31
C LEU A 201 -8.83 22.76 -16.65
N LEU A 202 -8.36 23.45 -15.60
CA LEU A 202 -7.15 23.07 -14.86
C LEU A 202 -7.38 21.92 -13.87
N PHE A 203 -8.64 21.66 -13.50
CA PHE A 203 -8.99 20.58 -12.54
C PHE A 203 -9.66 19.37 -13.20
N LYS A 204 -9.38 19.09 -14.49
CA LYS A 204 -9.76 17.82 -15.11
C LYS A 204 -8.77 16.72 -14.64
N ARG A 205 -8.85 16.39 -13.36
CA ARG A 205 -8.12 15.27 -12.77
C ARG A 205 -8.79 13.97 -13.17
N GLU A 206 -8.02 13.04 -13.75
CA GLU A 206 -8.36 11.62 -13.85
C GLU A 206 -8.42 11.04 -12.43
N HIS A 207 -9.62 10.77 -11.98
CA HIS A 207 -9.84 10.23 -10.65
C HIS A 207 -9.85 8.71 -10.71
N ARG A 208 -8.79 8.07 -10.19
CA ARG A 208 -8.76 6.63 -9.94
C ARG A 208 -9.67 6.28 -8.77
N ARG A 209 -10.33 5.11 -8.87
CA ARG A 209 -11.27 4.57 -7.89
C ARG A 209 -10.59 4.38 -6.53
N ARG A 210 -11.02 5.11 -5.51
CA ARG A 210 -10.78 4.81 -4.09
C ARG A 210 -11.98 4.07 -3.52
N ASP A 211 -11.74 3.26 -2.50
CA ASP A 211 -12.71 2.37 -1.88
C ASP A 211 -13.82 3.13 -1.15
N ARG A 212 -15.04 3.09 -1.67
CA ARG A 212 -16.18 3.82 -1.14
C ARG A 212 -17.34 2.95 -0.74
N LEU A 213 -17.95 3.33 0.39
CA LEU A 213 -19.18 2.71 0.86
C LEU A 213 -20.42 3.23 0.10
N LEU A 214 -20.51 4.52 -0.18
CA LEU A 214 -21.67 5.14 -0.84
C LEU A 214 -21.24 6.05 -1.99
N VAL A 215 -21.92 5.95 -3.12
CA VAL A 215 -21.67 6.72 -4.34
C VAL A 215 -22.94 7.47 -4.74
N ARG A 216 -22.87 8.81 -4.84
CA ARG A 216 -23.97 9.62 -5.38
C ARG A 216 -24.14 9.37 -6.87
N THR A 217 -25.37 9.21 -7.32
CA THR A 217 -25.74 9.17 -8.75
C THR A 217 -26.17 10.57 -9.20
N GLY A 218 -25.33 11.26 -9.95
CA GLY A 218 -25.66 12.62 -10.40
C GLY A 218 -26.69 12.67 -11.53
N THR A 219 -27.56 13.67 -11.51
CA THR A 219 -28.53 14.03 -12.56
C THR A 219 -27.93 14.96 -13.63
N GLY A 220 -26.69 14.75 -14.07
CA GLY A 220 -26.03 15.51 -15.11
C GLY A 220 -25.98 14.75 -16.44
N GLU A 221 -26.34 15.40 -17.54
CA GLU A 221 -26.10 14.92 -18.91
C GLU A 221 -24.60 14.72 -19.13
N GLY A 222 -24.12 13.49 -18.91
CA GLY A 222 -22.73 13.10 -19.11
C GLY A 222 -22.53 11.63 -18.76
N ASP A 223 -22.00 10.91 -19.67
CA ASP A 223 -22.05 9.49 -19.95
C ASP A 223 -21.31 8.55 -18.96
N HIS A 224 -21.15 8.92 -17.69
CA HIS A 224 -20.66 8.00 -16.64
C HIS A 224 -21.28 8.38 -15.29
N PRO A 225 -21.63 7.40 -14.43
CA PRO A 225 -21.88 7.72 -13.04
C PRO A 225 -20.60 8.38 -12.51
N LYS A 226 -20.70 9.69 -12.21
CA LYS A 226 -19.61 10.38 -11.51
C LYS A 226 -19.51 9.73 -10.13
N ALA A 227 -18.64 8.74 -10.02
CA ALA A 227 -18.13 8.35 -8.74
C ALA A 227 -17.48 9.62 -8.18
N VAL A 228 -18.14 10.27 -7.23
CA VAL A 228 -17.56 11.37 -6.47
C VAL A 228 -16.52 10.72 -5.57
N LEU A 229 -15.26 10.84 -5.89
CA LEU A 229 -14.14 10.30 -5.15
C LEU A 229 -13.90 11.13 -3.90
N LEU A 230 -14.03 10.51 -2.73
CA LEU A 230 -13.59 11.04 -1.47
C LEU A 230 -12.07 11.13 -1.43
N GLY A 231 -11.55 12.23 -1.94
CA GLY A 231 -10.20 12.65 -1.72
C GLY A 231 -10.27 13.87 -0.81
N HIS A 232 -9.96 13.71 0.44
CA HIS A 232 -9.69 14.84 1.30
C HIS A 232 -8.41 15.49 0.81
N GLU A 233 -8.53 16.51 -0.06
CA GLU A 233 -7.50 17.52 -0.15
C GLU A 233 -7.59 18.35 1.14
N GLY A 234 -7.06 17.78 2.22
CA GLY A 234 -6.55 18.62 3.28
C GLY A 234 -5.49 19.51 2.65
N LEU A 235 -5.81 20.80 2.45
CA LEU A 235 -4.82 21.87 2.48
C LEU A 235 -4.28 21.99 3.92
N GLY A 236 -3.88 20.86 4.52
CA GLY A 236 -2.88 20.85 5.55
C GLY A 236 -1.58 21.14 4.80
N ARG A 237 -0.90 22.21 5.16
CA ARG A 237 0.53 22.32 4.89
C ARG A 237 1.10 20.97 5.33
N HIS A 238 1.57 20.16 4.38
CA HIS A 238 2.44 19.06 4.72
C HIS A 238 3.71 19.72 5.24
N THR A 239 3.77 19.87 6.55
CA THR A 239 5.00 20.20 7.25
C THR A 239 5.85 18.95 7.22
N ALA A 240 7.13 19.10 6.92
CA ALA A 240 8.09 18.01 7.11
C ALA A 240 7.88 17.38 8.50
N PRO A 241 8.10 16.04 8.65
CA PRO A 241 7.91 15.35 9.93
C PRO A 241 8.58 16.09 11.08
N ASP A 242 7.88 16.21 12.20
CA ASP A 242 8.35 16.93 13.37
C ASP A 242 9.07 16.01 14.39
N GLU A 243 9.50 16.58 15.50
CA GLU A 243 10.18 15.83 16.56
C GLU A 243 9.27 14.80 17.25
N GLU A 244 7.95 15.00 17.26
CA GLU A 244 6.99 14.03 17.81
C GLU A 244 6.88 12.80 16.91
N ASP A 245 6.88 12.99 15.60
CA ASP A 245 6.88 11.91 14.62
C ASP A 245 8.16 11.09 14.69
N GLU A 246 9.33 11.75 14.82
CA GLU A 246 10.60 11.07 15.03
C GLU A 246 10.64 10.29 16.34
N ALA A 247 10.15 10.87 17.44
CA ALA A 247 10.06 10.21 18.74
C ALA A 247 9.16 8.97 18.68
N TRP A 248 8.04 9.07 17.97
CA TRP A 248 7.14 7.94 17.73
C TRP A 248 7.80 6.84 16.90
N VAL A 249 8.46 7.18 15.78
CA VAL A 249 9.19 6.21 14.94
C VAL A 249 10.28 5.50 15.74
N ARG A 250 11.01 6.24 16.57
CA ARG A 250 12.03 5.69 17.50
C ARG A 250 11.41 4.74 18.52
N ALA A 251 10.24 5.07 19.07
CA ALA A 251 9.54 4.23 20.05
C ALA A 251 9.04 2.92 19.44
N VAL A 252 8.56 2.95 18.18
CA VAL A 252 8.02 1.77 17.49
C VAL A 252 9.12 0.88 16.93
N PHE A 253 10.07 1.46 16.20
CA PHE A 253 11.06 0.71 15.42
C PHE A 253 12.43 0.61 16.10
N GLY A 254 12.62 1.30 17.22
CA GLY A 254 13.88 1.32 17.96
C GLY A 254 14.83 2.42 17.50
N ARG A 255 16.04 2.39 18.07
CA ARG A 255 17.06 3.38 17.79
C ARG A 255 17.50 3.33 16.32
N SER A 256 17.92 4.49 15.81
CA SER A 256 18.59 4.56 14.51
C SER A 256 19.91 3.79 14.55
N ALA A 257 20.17 3.02 13.52
CA ALA A 257 21.40 2.28 13.30
C ALA A 257 22.55 3.15 12.74
N VAL A 258 22.20 4.35 12.26
CA VAL A 258 23.13 5.38 11.80
C VAL A 258 23.10 6.56 12.76
N SER A 259 24.21 7.27 12.90
CA SER A 259 24.28 8.46 13.73
C SER A 259 23.43 9.59 13.16
N ASP A 260 23.03 10.55 14.00
CA ASP A 260 22.24 11.70 13.55
C ASP A 260 22.99 12.55 12.50
N ALA A 261 24.33 12.58 12.58
CA ALA A 261 25.15 13.29 11.58
C ALA A 261 25.10 12.58 10.21
N GLU A 262 25.29 11.25 10.19
CA GLU A 262 25.19 10.42 8.98
C GLU A 262 23.78 10.47 8.39
N ARG A 263 22.74 10.39 9.25
CA ARG A 263 21.34 10.50 8.81
C ARG A 263 21.08 11.83 8.11
N ARG A 264 21.59 12.95 8.65
CA ARG A 264 21.44 14.27 8.00
C ARG A 264 22.14 14.32 6.65
N VAL A 265 23.31 13.71 6.51
CA VAL A 265 24.00 13.62 5.22
C VAL A 265 23.16 12.82 4.23
N LEU A 266 22.66 11.64 4.62
CA LEU A 266 21.79 10.81 3.79
C LEU A 266 20.50 11.54 3.40
N GLU A 267 19.87 12.28 4.33
CA GLU A 267 18.67 13.07 4.04
C GLU A 267 18.95 14.22 3.07
N ASN A 268 20.07 14.92 3.22
CA ASN A 268 20.46 15.98 2.28
C ASN A 268 20.71 15.45 0.87
N ASP A 269 21.20 14.23 0.73
CA ASP A 269 21.52 13.64 -0.57
C ASP A 269 20.29 12.94 -1.20
N LEU A 270 19.40 12.38 -0.39
CA LEU A 270 18.31 11.53 -0.86
C LEU A 270 16.93 12.18 -0.76
N CYS A 271 16.68 12.98 0.27
CA CYS A 271 15.40 13.66 0.46
C CYS A 271 15.38 15.00 -0.30
N VAL A 272 15.51 14.90 -1.62
CA VAL A 272 15.52 16.04 -2.55
C VAL A 272 14.44 15.86 -3.62
N ASP A 273 14.13 16.91 -4.35
CA ASP A 273 13.13 16.92 -5.43
C ASP A 273 11.80 16.29 -5.00
N GLU A 274 11.46 15.13 -5.57
CA GLU A 274 10.21 14.43 -5.32
C GLU A 274 10.04 13.96 -3.87
N ASP A 275 11.13 13.86 -3.09
CA ASP A 275 11.18 13.32 -1.73
C ASP A 275 11.58 14.37 -0.67
N ALA A 276 11.56 15.68 -1.01
CA ALA A 276 12.04 16.76 -0.15
C ALA A 276 11.33 16.85 1.22
N ASP A 277 10.07 16.41 1.28
CA ASP A 277 9.27 16.42 2.51
C ASP A 277 9.38 15.10 3.32
N CYS A 278 10.24 14.16 2.89
CA CYS A 278 10.47 12.90 3.57
C CYS A 278 11.65 12.95 4.52
N ARG A 279 11.69 12.01 5.48
CA ARG A 279 12.81 11.74 6.38
C ARG A 279 13.20 10.28 6.31
N LEU A 280 14.39 9.96 6.81
CA LEU A 280 14.95 8.62 6.79
C LEU A 280 15.10 8.05 8.19
N TRP A 281 14.83 6.76 8.34
CA TRP A 281 15.08 6.04 9.58
C TRP A 281 15.64 4.64 9.27
N VAL A 282 16.89 4.41 9.60
CA VAL A 282 17.52 3.10 9.45
C VAL A 282 17.60 2.45 10.84
N THR A 283 17.08 1.23 10.99
CA THR A 283 17.05 0.56 12.29
C THR A 283 17.46 -0.90 12.21
N ARG A 284 17.87 -1.47 13.36
CA ARG A 284 18.09 -2.92 13.57
C ARG A 284 17.08 -3.49 14.56
N GLY A 285 16.04 -2.72 14.90
CA GLY A 285 15.00 -3.15 15.84
C GLY A 285 15.46 -3.18 17.30
N GLU A 286 16.48 -2.41 17.66
CA GLU A 286 16.93 -2.26 19.05
C GLU A 286 15.96 -1.35 19.80
N SER A 287 15.08 -2.00 20.52
CA SER A 287 13.91 -1.38 21.12
C SER A 287 14.21 -0.57 22.37
N THR A 288 13.55 0.57 22.49
CA THR A 288 13.39 1.33 23.73
C THR A 288 11.95 1.20 24.23
N ASP A 289 11.70 1.28 25.54
CA ASP A 289 10.33 1.22 26.04
C ASP A 289 9.53 2.41 25.55
N PRO A 290 8.37 2.19 24.88
CA PRO A 290 7.56 3.26 24.38
C PRO A 290 6.88 4.02 25.53
N SER A 291 7.04 5.32 25.56
CA SER A 291 6.31 6.21 26.48
C SER A 291 4.90 6.52 25.96
N ASP A 292 4.67 6.33 24.66
CA ASP A 292 3.39 6.56 24.00
C ASP A 292 2.59 5.26 23.85
N ARG A 293 1.29 5.33 24.15
CA ARG A 293 0.38 4.18 24.10
C ARG A 293 0.18 3.65 22.69
N GLU A 294 0.13 4.53 21.69
CA GLU A 294 -0.02 4.11 20.29
C GLU A 294 1.20 3.36 19.79
N ALA A 295 2.39 3.86 20.12
CA ALA A 295 3.64 3.18 19.82
C ALA A 295 3.71 1.81 20.51
N ALA A 296 3.22 1.71 21.76
CA ALA A 296 3.14 0.47 22.51
C ALA A 296 2.21 -0.56 21.82
N ASP A 297 1.02 -0.14 21.37
CA ASP A 297 0.05 -1.00 20.69
C ASP A 297 0.60 -1.55 19.35
N VAL A 298 1.29 -0.70 18.57
CA VAL A 298 1.94 -1.12 17.31
C VAL A 298 3.06 -2.11 17.58
N ARG A 299 3.87 -1.83 18.60
CA ARG A 299 4.95 -2.71 19.01
C ARG A 299 4.45 -4.08 19.49
N GLU A 300 3.40 -4.11 20.31
CA GLU A 300 2.77 -5.36 20.73
C GLU A 300 2.26 -6.17 19.53
N SER A 301 1.65 -5.49 18.56
CA SER A 301 1.21 -6.12 17.31
C SER A 301 2.38 -6.71 16.51
N SER A 302 3.52 -6.02 16.47
CA SER A 302 4.74 -6.49 15.83
C SER A 302 5.34 -7.71 16.55
N LEU A 303 5.34 -7.73 17.88
CA LEU A 303 5.79 -8.89 18.67
C LEU A 303 4.89 -10.11 18.45
N ARG A 304 3.58 -9.94 18.49
CA ARG A 304 2.61 -11.00 18.18
C ARG A 304 2.78 -11.53 16.75
N GLN A 305 3.10 -10.65 15.79
CA GLN A 305 3.38 -11.08 14.42
C GLN A 305 4.67 -11.91 14.35
N ARG A 306 5.72 -11.52 15.07
CA ARG A 306 6.95 -12.30 15.15
C ARG A 306 6.72 -13.71 15.68
N GLU A 307 5.85 -13.85 16.69
CA GLU A 307 5.45 -15.15 17.22
C GLU A 307 4.73 -15.99 16.15
N ARG A 308 3.80 -15.39 15.40
CA ARG A 308 3.11 -16.06 14.28
C ARG A 308 4.08 -16.47 13.17
N ASN A 309 5.02 -15.60 12.80
CA ASN A 309 6.05 -15.93 11.81
C ASN A 309 6.91 -17.12 12.27
N SER A 310 7.29 -17.14 13.57
CA SER A 310 8.02 -18.27 14.15
C SER A 310 7.21 -19.56 14.14
N ALA A 311 5.97 -19.51 14.59
CA ALA A 311 5.08 -20.67 14.60
C ALA A 311 4.88 -21.23 13.17
N PHE A 312 4.65 -20.35 12.18
CA PHE A 312 4.54 -20.74 10.78
C PHE A 312 5.81 -21.41 10.25
N LEU A 313 6.99 -20.89 10.61
CA LEU A 313 8.28 -21.51 10.23
C LEU A 313 8.41 -22.90 10.84
N ASP A 314 8.08 -23.08 12.12
CA ASP A 314 8.20 -24.33 12.85
C ASP A 314 7.19 -25.38 12.35
N GLU A 315 5.94 -24.98 12.11
CA GLU A 315 4.90 -25.84 11.55
C GLU A 315 5.24 -26.36 10.14
N ASN A 316 5.94 -25.55 9.34
CA ASN A 316 6.31 -25.88 7.97
C ASN A 316 7.80 -26.27 7.83
N ALA A 317 8.50 -26.55 8.93
CA ALA A 317 9.95 -26.74 8.96
C ALA A 317 10.47 -27.77 7.94
N ALA A 318 9.81 -28.93 7.81
CA ALA A 318 10.23 -29.97 6.88
C ALA A 318 10.12 -29.54 5.41
N SER A 319 9.01 -28.89 5.04
CA SER A 319 8.76 -28.36 3.69
C SER A 319 9.74 -27.24 3.35
N LEU A 320 9.96 -26.31 4.28
CA LEU A 320 10.88 -25.19 4.10
C LEU A 320 12.34 -25.67 4.01
N ALA A 321 12.75 -26.66 4.81
CA ALA A 321 14.08 -27.27 4.72
C ALA A 321 14.29 -27.97 3.37
N HIS A 322 13.26 -28.61 2.81
CA HIS A 322 13.31 -29.15 1.46
C HIS A 322 13.50 -28.03 0.42
N THR A 323 12.73 -26.94 0.53
CA THR A 323 12.81 -25.79 -0.38
C THR A 323 14.17 -25.10 -0.29
N VAL A 324 14.75 -24.94 0.91
CA VAL A 324 16.12 -24.42 1.09
C VAL A 324 17.13 -25.29 0.36
N ARG A 325 17.07 -26.61 0.53
CA ARG A 325 18.00 -27.53 -0.19
C ARG A 325 17.83 -27.42 -1.70
N ALA A 326 16.60 -27.44 -2.18
CA ALA A 326 16.33 -27.33 -3.63
C ALA A 326 16.82 -25.99 -4.20
N LEU A 327 16.60 -24.88 -3.49
CA LEU A 327 17.07 -23.56 -3.92
C LEU A 327 18.60 -23.47 -3.85
N THR A 328 19.24 -23.99 -2.78
CA THR A 328 20.70 -24.02 -2.65
C THR A 328 21.35 -24.73 -3.84
N VAL A 329 20.89 -25.93 -4.20
CA VAL A 329 21.41 -26.69 -5.37
C VAL A 329 21.20 -25.93 -6.69
N ARG A 330 20.06 -25.26 -6.85
CA ARG A 330 19.79 -24.46 -8.06
C ARG A 330 20.72 -23.26 -8.16
N ILE A 331 20.89 -22.51 -7.07
CA ILE A 331 21.82 -21.35 -7.03
C ILE A 331 23.24 -21.82 -7.31
N GLU A 332 23.68 -22.92 -6.70
CA GLU A 332 25.00 -23.52 -6.97
C GLU A 332 25.18 -23.86 -8.45
N THR A 333 24.16 -24.46 -9.08
CA THR A 333 24.17 -24.76 -10.51
C THR A 333 24.26 -23.49 -11.36
N VAL A 334 23.53 -22.44 -10.99
CA VAL A 334 23.56 -21.14 -11.67
C VAL A 334 24.96 -20.53 -11.54
N LEU A 335 25.53 -20.50 -10.35
CA LEU A 335 26.86 -19.95 -10.09
C LEU A 335 27.94 -20.75 -10.82
N SER A 336 27.90 -22.07 -10.78
CA SER A 336 28.83 -22.93 -11.52
C SER A 336 28.76 -22.70 -13.04
N SER A 337 27.57 -22.40 -13.56
CA SER A 337 27.38 -22.05 -14.97
C SER A 337 27.90 -20.66 -15.30
N TYR A 338 27.79 -19.72 -14.34
CA TYR A 338 28.28 -18.36 -14.46
C TYR A 338 29.82 -18.31 -14.34
N LEU A 339 30.39 -19.05 -13.39
CA LEU A 339 31.82 -19.12 -13.12
C LEU A 339 32.59 -19.99 -14.14
N LYS A 340 31.92 -20.74 -15.00
CA LYS A 340 32.58 -21.43 -16.11
C LYS A 340 33.18 -20.40 -17.06
N HIS A 341 34.48 -20.20 -16.92
CA HIS A 341 35.25 -19.27 -17.73
C HIS A 341 35.12 -19.57 -19.21
N LEU A 342 34.66 -18.62 -19.99
CA LEU A 342 34.95 -18.59 -21.41
C LEU A 342 36.46 -18.32 -21.52
N PRO A 343 37.20 -19.20 -22.23
CA PRO A 343 38.62 -19.00 -22.39
C PRO A 343 38.86 -17.66 -23.11
N GLU A 344 39.65 -16.78 -22.48
CA GLU A 344 39.97 -15.45 -22.99
C GLU A 344 41.03 -15.52 -24.11
N PRO A 345 40.91 -14.66 -25.15
CA PRO A 345 41.96 -14.53 -26.14
C PRO A 345 43.26 -14.07 -25.51
N SER A 346 44.30 -14.90 -25.64
CA SER A 346 45.61 -14.68 -25.03
C SER A 346 46.72 -14.86 -26.07
N ARG A 347 47.91 -14.41 -25.76
CA ARG A 347 49.15 -14.68 -26.52
C ARG A 347 49.78 -16.04 -26.22
N SER A 348 49.28 -16.75 -25.21
CA SER A 348 49.76 -18.05 -24.80
C SER A 348 48.63 -18.92 -24.27
N GLY A 349 48.74 -20.24 -24.41
CA GLY A 349 47.74 -21.18 -23.97
C GLY A 349 47.30 -22.14 -25.08
N ARG A 350 46.03 -22.58 -25.08
CA ARG A 350 45.50 -23.48 -26.11
C ARG A 350 45.11 -22.68 -27.36
N ILE A 351 45.59 -23.05 -28.55
CA ILE A 351 45.20 -22.41 -29.83
C ILE A 351 43.70 -22.49 -30.04
N SER A 352 43.07 -21.36 -30.41
CA SER A 352 41.70 -21.32 -30.90
C SER A 352 41.70 -21.58 -32.41
N PRO A 353 41.15 -22.72 -32.90
CA PRO A 353 41.08 -22.99 -34.34
C PRO A 353 40.31 -21.91 -35.09
N GLU A 354 39.27 -21.34 -34.46
CA GLU A 354 38.41 -20.29 -35.02
C GLU A 354 39.12 -18.94 -35.19
N LYS A 355 40.16 -18.67 -34.39
CA LYS A 355 40.92 -17.42 -34.41
C LYS A 355 42.33 -17.56 -34.95
N ALA A 356 42.81 -18.75 -35.22
CA ALA A 356 44.18 -19.03 -35.68
C ALA A 356 44.56 -18.31 -36.98
N TRP A 357 43.58 -18.09 -37.87
CA TRP A 357 43.76 -17.35 -39.11
C TRP A 357 44.13 -15.87 -38.94
N ARG A 358 43.85 -15.29 -37.75
CA ARG A 358 44.17 -13.87 -37.47
C ARG A 358 45.65 -13.61 -37.35
N LEU A 359 46.41 -14.59 -36.90
CA LEU A 359 47.86 -14.48 -36.77
C LEU A 359 48.53 -14.18 -38.11
N PRO A 360 48.37 -14.97 -39.17
CA PRO A 360 49.03 -14.74 -40.47
C PRO A 360 48.38 -13.61 -41.27
N LEU A 361 47.06 -13.34 -41.10
CA LEU A 361 46.35 -12.35 -41.92
C LEU A 361 46.29 -10.95 -41.33
N LEU A 362 46.21 -10.86 -40.02
CA LEU A 362 46.01 -9.57 -39.29
C LEU A 362 47.16 -9.24 -38.37
N GLY A 363 48.15 -10.14 -38.20
CA GLY A 363 49.23 -9.94 -37.23
C GLY A 363 48.77 -9.96 -35.77
N ASP A 364 47.51 -10.42 -35.51
CA ASP A 364 46.99 -10.50 -34.18
C ASP A 364 47.48 -11.80 -33.50
N ASP A 365 48.32 -11.63 -32.48
CA ASP A 365 48.92 -12.74 -31.74
C ASP A 365 48.04 -13.30 -30.61
N ARG A 366 46.83 -12.74 -30.39
CA ARG A 366 45.84 -13.21 -29.43
C ARG A 366 44.96 -14.33 -29.94
N VAL A 367 45.59 -15.35 -30.54
CA VAL A 367 44.93 -16.51 -31.10
C VAL A 367 44.89 -17.72 -30.17
N PHE A 368 45.47 -17.60 -29.01
CA PHE A 368 45.42 -18.62 -27.98
C PHE A 368 44.26 -18.34 -27.01
N LEU A 369 43.76 -19.38 -26.39
CA LEU A 369 42.77 -19.35 -25.35
C LEU A 369 43.50 -19.75 -24.04
N LYS A 370 43.49 -18.85 -23.08
CA LYS A 370 43.93 -19.12 -21.74
C LYS A 370 42.72 -19.12 -20.82
N ASN A 371 42.59 -20.14 -19.95
CA ASN A 371 41.61 -20.02 -18.89
C ASN A 371 42.05 -18.83 -18.01
N GLY A 372 41.17 -17.85 -17.90
CA GLY A 372 41.41 -16.70 -17.02
C GLY A 372 41.76 -17.18 -15.59
N GLU A 373 42.61 -16.45 -14.90
CA GLU A 373 42.82 -16.67 -13.46
C GLU A 373 41.45 -16.51 -12.79
N GLU A 374 41.13 -17.43 -11.85
CA GLU A 374 39.92 -17.39 -11.04
C GLU A 374 39.89 -16.09 -10.18
N THR A 375 39.49 -14.98 -10.76
CA THR A 375 38.96 -13.90 -9.97
C THR A 375 37.54 -14.33 -9.62
N GLU A 376 37.39 -15.02 -8.47
CA GLU A 376 36.10 -15.21 -7.86
C GLU A 376 35.45 -13.82 -7.75
N GLN A 377 34.57 -13.47 -8.71
CA GLN A 377 33.78 -12.26 -8.59
C GLN A 377 32.78 -12.52 -7.48
N GLU A 378 33.20 -12.17 -6.27
CA GLU A 378 32.38 -12.34 -5.10
C GLU A 378 31.10 -11.53 -5.25
N ILE A 379 29.97 -12.18 -5.00
CA ILE A 379 28.63 -11.62 -5.10
C ILE A 379 28.18 -11.23 -3.71
N TYR A 380 27.50 -10.10 -3.61
CA TYR A 380 26.78 -9.65 -2.43
C TYR A 380 25.31 -9.47 -2.77
N VAL A 381 24.40 -9.98 -1.94
CA VAL A 381 22.96 -9.91 -2.19
C VAL A 381 22.28 -9.05 -1.13
N ASP A 382 21.56 -8.03 -1.59
CA ASP A 382 20.57 -7.31 -0.79
C ASP A 382 19.17 -7.88 -1.11
N LEU A 383 18.47 -8.36 -0.10
CA LEU A 383 17.07 -8.75 -0.20
C LEU A 383 16.22 -7.69 0.51
N LEU A 384 15.44 -6.96 -0.26
CA LEU A 384 14.58 -5.87 0.22
C LEU A 384 13.13 -6.33 0.22
N LEU A 385 12.49 -6.27 1.38
CA LEU A 385 11.10 -6.70 1.57
C LEU A 385 10.19 -5.47 1.66
N ASP A 386 9.19 -5.42 0.81
CA ASP A 386 8.09 -4.49 0.95
C ASP A 386 7.27 -4.86 2.19
N ALA A 387 7.28 -3.99 3.19
CA ALA A 387 6.56 -4.15 4.45
C ALA A 387 5.37 -3.21 4.56
N SER A 388 4.79 -2.81 3.43
CA SER A 388 3.56 -2.01 3.38
C SER A 388 2.35 -2.81 3.87
N GLN A 389 1.28 -2.08 4.16
CA GLN A 389 0.02 -2.62 4.66
C GLN A 389 -0.60 -3.67 3.73
N SER A 390 -0.40 -3.58 2.41
CA SER A 390 -0.89 -4.54 1.43
C SER A 390 -0.39 -5.97 1.70
N ARG A 391 0.74 -6.11 2.44
CA ARG A 391 1.39 -7.37 2.79
C ARG A 391 0.86 -8.02 4.07
N ARG A 392 -0.02 -7.37 4.81
CA ARG A 392 -0.46 -7.82 6.14
C ARG A 392 -1.05 -9.23 6.16
N ASN A 393 -1.74 -9.63 5.10
CA ASN A 393 -2.36 -10.96 5.01
C ASN A 393 -1.41 -12.07 4.56
N THR A 394 -0.17 -11.73 4.19
CA THR A 394 0.84 -12.66 3.66
C THR A 394 2.16 -12.58 4.40
N GLN A 395 2.17 -11.99 5.61
CA GLN A 395 3.39 -11.72 6.37
C GLN A 395 4.18 -12.98 6.70
N GLU A 396 3.48 -14.02 7.17
CA GLU A 396 4.09 -15.30 7.55
C GLU A 396 4.75 -15.95 6.33
N LEU A 397 4.07 -15.90 5.19
CA LEU A 397 4.57 -16.46 3.94
C LEU A 397 5.80 -15.68 3.43
N LEU A 398 5.72 -14.34 3.39
CA LEU A 398 6.83 -13.49 2.95
C LEU A 398 8.06 -13.63 3.86
N ALA A 399 7.86 -13.69 5.17
CA ALA A 399 8.95 -13.93 6.13
C ALA A 399 9.59 -15.30 5.89
N ALA A 400 8.80 -16.35 5.65
CA ALA A 400 9.30 -17.69 5.35
C ALA A 400 10.03 -17.75 4.01
N GLU A 401 9.52 -17.09 2.95
CA GLU A 401 10.16 -17.03 1.64
C GLU A 401 11.50 -16.26 1.70
N ALA A 402 11.53 -15.13 2.40
CA ALA A 402 12.75 -14.38 2.63
C ALA A 402 13.77 -15.19 3.46
N TYR A 403 13.29 -15.94 4.47
CA TYR A 403 14.13 -16.86 5.26
C TYR A 403 14.74 -17.95 4.36
N VAL A 404 13.93 -18.59 3.49
CA VAL A 404 14.40 -19.62 2.56
C VAL A 404 15.47 -19.07 1.62
N ALA A 405 15.21 -17.91 1.01
CA ALA A 405 16.15 -17.25 0.11
C ALA A 405 17.48 -16.92 0.81
N ALA A 406 17.40 -16.25 1.96
CA ALA A 406 18.58 -15.87 2.74
C ALA A 406 19.36 -17.10 3.24
N LYS A 407 18.68 -18.12 3.76
CA LYS A 407 19.32 -19.36 4.26
C LYS A 407 20.02 -20.12 3.14
N SER A 408 19.44 -20.15 1.93
CA SER A 408 20.06 -20.79 0.77
C SER A 408 21.34 -20.07 0.33
N LEU A 409 21.35 -18.73 0.35
CA LEU A 409 22.54 -17.93 0.05
C LEU A 409 23.63 -18.11 1.12
N VAL A 410 23.25 -18.09 2.40
CA VAL A 410 24.17 -18.33 3.53
C VAL A 410 24.82 -19.72 3.44
N ASN A 411 24.08 -20.75 3.04
CA ASN A 411 24.61 -22.10 2.85
C ASN A 411 25.68 -22.17 1.74
N LEU A 412 25.65 -21.23 0.81
CA LEU A 412 26.65 -21.07 -0.27
C LEU A 412 27.71 -20.02 0.06
N HIS A 413 27.79 -19.56 1.30
CA HIS A 413 28.72 -18.53 1.77
C HIS A 413 28.60 -17.19 1.05
N ILE A 414 27.45 -16.92 0.43
CA ILE A 414 27.17 -15.64 -0.22
C ILE A 414 26.68 -14.66 0.86
N PRO A 415 27.37 -13.52 1.07
CA PRO A 415 26.89 -12.49 1.99
C PRO A 415 25.53 -11.98 1.56
N VAL A 416 24.56 -11.99 2.48
CA VAL A 416 23.20 -11.52 2.23
C VAL A 416 22.71 -10.65 3.36
N ARG A 417 22.30 -9.42 3.04
CA ARG A 417 21.57 -8.53 3.95
C ARG A 417 20.09 -8.62 3.61
N VAL A 418 19.25 -8.71 4.62
CA VAL A 418 17.80 -8.68 4.47
C VAL A 418 17.26 -7.47 5.20
N SER A 419 16.57 -6.61 4.48
CA SER A 419 15.96 -5.41 5.03
C SER A 419 14.48 -5.34 4.65
N ALA A 420 13.67 -4.77 5.52
CA ALA A 420 12.27 -4.45 5.25
C ALA A 420 12.10 -2.94 5.19
N PHE A 421 11.29 -2.43 4.27
CA PHE A 421 11.03 -1.00 4.19
C PHE A 421 9.54 -0.68 4.26
N ARG A 422 9.24 0.48 4.79
CA ARG A 422 7.91 1.08 4.85
C ARG A 422 8.00 2.58 4.99
N SER A 423 6.91 3.27 4.66
CA SER A 423 6.77 4.70 4.90
C SER A 423 5.69 4.94 5.96
N ILE A 424 6.00 5.76 6.97
CA ILE A 424 5.10 6.04 8.09
C ILE A 424 5.42 7.41 8.68
N ARG A 425 4.40 8.25 8.90
CA ARG A 425 4.54 9.61 9.43
C ARG A 425 5.64 10.41 8.71
N GLY A 426 5.68 10.32 7.35
CA GLY A 426 6.67 10.99 6.53
C GLY A 426 8.10 10.45 6.63
N HIS A 427 8.34 9.38 7.40
CA HIS A 427 9.63 8.71 7.47
C HIS A 427 9.63 7.45 6.60
N THR A 428 10.64 7.31 5.74
CA THR A 428 10.96 6.02 5.11
C THR A 428 11.83 5.23 6.06
N VAL A 429 11.24 4.20 6.66
CA VAL A 429 11.90 3.32 7.63
C VAL A 429 12.49 2.12 6.92
N LEU A 430 13.80 1.91 7.07
CA LEU A 430 14.53 0.72 6.63
C LEU A 430 14.92 -0.11 7.85
N ASP A 431 14.27 -1.24 8.07
CA ASP A 431 14.55 -2.18 9.17
C ASP A 431 15.49 -3.30 8.68
N ILE A 432 16.71 -3.32 9.15
CA ILE A 432 17.71 -4.35 8.84
C ILE A 432 17.39 -5.59 9.68
N LEU A 433 16.68 -6.54 9.08
CA LEU A 433 16.27 -7.79 9.72
C LEU A 433 17.44 -8.77 9.89
N LYS A 434 18.37 -8.78 8.93
CA LYS A 434 19.58 -9.61 8.94
C LYS A 434 20.74 -8.83 8.32
N SER A 435 21.82 -8.68 9.05
CA SER A 435 23.07 -8.10 8.53
C SER A 435 23.87 -9.16 7.74
N ALA A 436 24.69 -8.70 6.81
CA ALA A 436 25.43 -9.59 5.90
C ALA A 436 26.50 -10.43 6.61
N ASP A 437 27.09 -9.91 7.67
CA ASP A 437 28.09 -10.56 8.51
C ASP A 437 27.54 -11.73 9.35
N ARG A 438 26.22 -11.83 9.52
CA ARG A 438 25.58 -12.87 10.33
C ARG A 438 25.13 -14.06 9.49
N THR A 439 25.34 -15.28 10.00
CA THR A 439 24.80 -16.51 9.39
C THR A 439 23.40 -16.88 9.90
N ASP A 440 22.99 -16.31 11.04
CA ASP A 440 21.65 -16.52 11.59
C ASP A 440 20.62 -15.72 10.78
N CYS A 441 19.59 -16.42 10.31
CA CYS A 441 18.48 -15.86 9.55
C CYS A 441 17.21 -15.63 10.38
N ARG A 442 17.20 -15.96 11.69
CA ARG A 442 16.00 -15.83 12.53
C ARG A 442 15.54 -14.38 12.73
N GLY A 443 16.46 -13.42 12.56
CA GLY A 443 16.10 -12.00 12.58
C GLY A 443 15.03 -11.61 11.55
N ILE A 444 14.93 -12.37 10.43
CA ILE A 444 13.92 -12.15 9.37
C ILE A 444 12.50 -12.35 9.90
N LEU A 445 12.31 -13.16 10.93
CA LEU A 445 11.00 -13.42 11.55
C LEU A 445 10.43 -12.19 12.27
N ARG A 446 11.20 -11.12 12.45
CA ARG A 446 10.70 -9.82 12.92
C ARG A 446 9.90 -9.07 11.85
N PHE A 447 9.82 -9.58 10.63
CA PHE A 447 9.06 -8.96 9.56
C PHE A 447 7.62 -8.68 10.02
N TYR A 448 7.23 -7.43 9.89
CA TYR A 448 5.90 -6.93 10.24
C TYR A 448 5.46 -5.95 9.17
N ALA A 449 4.26 -6.12 8.62
CA ALA A 449 3.72 -5.25 7.58
C ALA A 449 2.79 -4.18 8.17
N GLY A 450 3.01 -2.94 7.76
CA GLY A 450 2.21 -1.78 8.16
C GLY A 450 2.79 -0.48 7.62
N GLY A 451 1.94 0.50 7.39
CA GLY A 451 2.31 1.76 6.76
C GLY A 451 2.22 1.71 5.23
N TRP A 452 2.84 2.67 4.59
CA TRP A 452 2.90 2.85 3.13
C TRP A 452 4.21 2.32 2.55
N ASN A 453 4.41 2.46 1.24
CA ASN A 453 5.65 2.08 0.56
C ASN A 453 6.13 3.16 -0.41
N ARG A 454 7.20 3.86 -0.02
CA ARG A 454 7.93 4.78 -0.89
C ARG A 454 9.15 4.06 -1.47
N ASP A 455 8.88 3.23 -2.47
CA ASP A 455 9.86 2.31 -3.07
C ASP A 455 11.09 3.06 -3.60
N SER A 456 10.89 4.22 -4.25
CA SER A 456 11.95 5.03 -4.82
C SER A 456 12.98 5.45 -3.78
N LEU A 457 12.53 5.95 -2.62
CA LEU A 457 13.41 6.43 -1.57
C LEU A 457 14.07 5.26 -0.82
N ALA A 458 13.33 4.17 -0.57
CA ALA A 458 13.87 2.97 0.06
C ALA A 458 14.98 2.31 -0.78
N LEU A 459 14.79 2.22 -2.09
CA LEU A 459 15.79 1.70 -3.03
C LEU A 459 17.06 2.57 -3.05
N ARG A 460 16.89 3.89 -3.14
CA ARG A 460 18.02 4.84 -3.10
C ARG A 460 18.75 4.77 -1.76
N LEU A 461 18.01 4.76 -0.65
CA LEU A 461 18.60 4.62 0.69
C LEU A 461 19.42 3.34 0.80
N LEU A 462 18.86 2.20 0.41
CA LEU A 462 19.59 0.94 0.45
C LEU A 462 20.84 0.97 -0.44
N GLY A 463 20.76 1.64 -1.61
CA GLY A 463 21.90 1.84 -2.51
C GLY A 463 23.05 2.63 -1.90
N HIS A 464 22.76 3.61 -1.04
CA HIS A 464 23.75 4.46 -0.36
C HIS A 464 24.33 3.83 0.93
N LEU A 465 23.76 2.73 1.44
CA LEU A 465 24.32 2.00 2.58
C LEU A 465 25.51 1.13 2.14
N ASP A 466 26.58 1.76 1.72
CA ASP A 466 27.79 1.09 1.18
C ASP A 466 28.89 0.86 2.23
N ASP A 467 28.65 1.27 3.49
CA ASP A 467 29.66 1.19 4.57
C ASP A 467 29.92 -0.23 5.10
N ASP A 468 29.28 -1.26 4.53
CA ASP A 468 29.57 -2.65 4.91
C ASP A 468 30.89 -3.09 4.28
N PRO A 469 31.92 -3.40 5.10
CA PRO A 469 33.22 -3.86 4.59
C PRO A 469 33.12 -5.09 3.67
N LEU A 470 32.04 -5.88 3.84
CA LEU A 470 31.77 -7.06 3.03
C LEU A 470 31.34 -6.74 1.61
N LEU A 471 30.93 -5.49 1.33
CA LEU A 471 30.58 -5.04 -0.03
C LEU A 471 31.82 -4.75 -0.90
N ARG A 472 32.96 -4.46 -0.29
CA ARG A 472 34.17 -4.02 -1.01
C ARG A 472 34.63 -5.06 -2.00
N GLY A 473 34.72 -4.65 -3.27
CA GLY A 473 35.18 -5.52 -4.37
C GLY A 473 34.15 -6.56 -4.85
N LYS A 474 32.94 -6.58 -4.30
CA LYS A 474 31.87 -7.52 -4.69
C LYS A 474 30.88 -6.92 -5.65
N ARG A 475 30.31 -7.77 -6.51
CA ARG A 475 29.17 -7.40 -7.36
C ARG A 475 27.89 -7.42 -6.57
N ARG A 476 27.21 -6.28 -6.51
CA ARG A 476 25.99 -6.11 -5.71
C ARG A 476 24.74 -6.43 -6.50
N LEU A 477 23.92 -7.35 -5.99
CA LEU A 477 22.61 -7.71 -6.50
C LEU A 477 21.56 -7.26 -5.49
N LEU A 478 20.56 -6.49 -5.94
CA LEU A 478 19.42 -6.07 -5.13
C LEU A 478 18.18 -6.76 -5.62
N LEU A 479 17.60 -7.60 -4.78
CA LEU A 479 16.35 -8.32 -5.05
C LEU A 479 15.26 -7.76 -4.17
N ILE A 480 14.21 -7.19 -4.79
CA ILE A 480 13.07 -6.66 -4.04
C ILE A 480 11.88 -7.63 -4.12
N MET A 481 11.27 -7.92 -2.97
CA MET A 481 10.01 -8.67 -2.88
C MET A 481 8.86 -7.66 -2.71
N THR A 482 8.07 -7.46 -3.76
CA THR A 482 7.08 -6.37 -3.84
C THR A 482 5.81 -6.79 -4.58
N ASP A 483 4.71 -6.01 -4.43
CA ASP A 483 3.53 -6.09 -5.29
C ASP A 483 3.53 -5.05 -6.42
N ALA A 484 4.64 -4.32 -6.56
CA ALA A 484 4.82 -3.27 -7.57
C ALA A 484 3.71 -2.21 -7.55
N SER A 485 3.21 -1.87 -6.36
CA SER A 485 2.17 -0.85 -6.15
C SER A 485 2.67 0.22 -5.17
N PRO A 486 3.70 1.01 -5.54
CA PRO A 486 4.22 2.05 -4.67
C PRO A 486 3.16 3.10 -4.37
N ASN A 487 3.00 3.42 -3.06
CA ASN A 487 2.03 4.38 -2.58
C ASN A 487 2.46 4.96 -1.24
N ASP A 488 2.43 6.30 -1.10
CA ASP A 488 2.80 6.98 0.15
C ASP A 488 1.85 8.14 0.46
N SER A 489 1.63 8.38 1.75
CA SER A 489 0.85 9.50 2.24
C SER A 489 1.55 10.84 2.02
N THR A 490 2.89 10.85 2.02
CA THR A 490 3.66 12.06 1.72
C THR A 490 3.65 12.32 0.22
N PRO A 491 3.11 13.45 -0.25
CA PRO A 491 3.03 13.75 -1.66
C PRO A 491 4.41 13.94 -2.28
N ILE A 492 4.47 13.95 -3.62
CA ILE A 492 5.65 14.34 -4.37
C ILE A 492 5.81 15.85 -4.25
N ALA A 493 6.95 16.32 -3.73
CA ALA A 493 7.25 17.73 -3.67
C ALA A 493 7.31 18.31 -5.09
N ALA A 494 6.56 19.38 -5.35
CA ALA A 494 6.59 20.03 -6.66
C ALA A 494 7.70 21.08 -6.72
N SER A 495 8.42 21.11 -7.82
CA SER A 495 9.34 22.21 -8.18
C SER A 495 8.52 23.46 -8.53
N GLY A 496 7.92 24.09 -7.50
CA GLY A 496 7.07 25.26 -7.63
C GLY A 496 5.87 25.14 -6.67
N ARG A 497 5.86 25.96 -5.67
CA ARG A 497 5.04 25.98 -4.43
C ARG A 497 3.52 25.79 -4.51
N TRP A 498 2.91 25.41 -5.64
CA TRP A 498 1.45 25.51 -5.81
C TRP A 498 0.72 24.22 -6.19
N LEU A 499 1.43 23.15 -6.56
CA LEU A 499 0.80 21.89 -6.98
C LEU A 499 1.61 20.69 -6.44
N THR A 500 1.16 20.09 -5.37
CA THR A 500 1.66 18.79 -4.90
C THR A 500 0.99 17.67 -5.69
N LYS A 501 1.77 16.66 -6.12
CA LYS A 501 1.27 15.46 -6.79
C LYS A 501 1.29 14.30 -5.78
N GLU A 502 0.22 13.52 -5.71
CA GLU A 502 0.18 12.34 -4.84
C GLU A 502 1.23 11.31 -5.29
N TYR A 503 1.89 10.67 -4.31
CA TYR A 503 2.82 9.58 -4.57
C TYR A 503 2.05 8.27 -4.70
N GLU A 504 1.37 8.08 -5.85
CA GLU A 504 0.61 6.87 -6.16
C GLU A 504 0.55 6.56 -7.65
N GLY A 505 0.22 5.30 -8.00
CA GLY A 505 0.01 4.85 -9.36
C GLY A 505 1.17 5.19 -10.30
N ALA A 506 0.87 5.74 -11.49
CA ALA A 506 1.88 6.03 -12.50
C ALA A 506 2.97 7.01 -12.03
N ALA A 507 2.64 7.96 -11.14
CA ALA A 507 3.61 8.92 -10.62
C ALA A 507 4.63 8.25 -9.69
N ALA A 508 4.16 7.39 -8.79
CA ALA A 508 5.05 6.64 -7.90
C ALA A 508 5.85 5.58 -8.68
N ALA A 509 5.24 4.96 -9.70
CA ALA A 509 5.95 4.05 -10.59
C ALA A 509 7.08 4.77 -11.36
N ASP A 510 6.85 6.01 -11.84
CA ASP A 510 7.90 6.83 -12.48
C ASP A 510 9.07 7.13 -11.54
N CYS A 511 8.78 7.52 -10.28
CA CYS A 511 9.82 7.78 -9.29
C CYS A 511 10.61 6.49 -9.00
N THR A 512 9.94 5.35 -8.89
CA THR A 512 10.57 4.06 -8.63
C THR A 512 11.40 3.58 -9.83
N GLU A 513 10.92 3.76 -11.07
CA GLU A 513 11.69 3.47 -12.28
C GLU A 513 12.99 4.29 -12.35
N LYS A 514 12.92 5.60 -12.04
CA LYS A 514 14.10 6.47 -11.96
C LYS A 514 15.12 5.95 -10.95
N ALA A 515 14.66 5.55 -9.75
CA ALA A 515 15.52 4.99 -8.70
C ALA A 515 16.19 3.69 -9.14
N VAL A 516 15.45 2.76 -9.73
CA VAL A 516 16.00 1.50 -10.28
C VAL A 516 17.04 1.78 -11.37
N ARG A 517 16.76 2.72 -12.28
CA ARG A 517 17.70 3.12 -13.32
C ARG A 517 18.98 3.73 -12.76
N ALA A 518 18.87 4.59 -11.73
CA ALA A 518 20.02 5.17 -11.05
C ALA A 518 20.91 4.10 -10.40
N LEU A 519 20.30 3.12 -9.71
CA LEU A 519 21.03 1.99 -9.12
C LEU A 519 21.75 1.14 -10.16
N ARG A 520 21.08 0.86 -11.30
CA ARG A 520 21.69 0.11 -12.41
C ARG A 520 22.88 0.86 -13.02
N ASN A 521 22.76 2.18 -13.17
CA ASN A 521 23.87 3.04 -13.63
C ASN A 521 25.03 3.07 -12.63
N ALA A 522 24.77 2.92 -11.33
CA ALA A 522 25.79 2.78 -10.29
C ALA A 522 26.40 1.36 -10.21
N GLY A 523 26.02 0.45 -11.13
CA GLY A 523 26.54 -0.92 -11.19
C GLY A 523 25.83 -1.91 -10.29
N ILE A 524 24.74 -1.52 -9.59
CA ILE A 524 23.92 -2.42 -8.77
C ILE A 524 22.87 -3.07 -9.68
N ARG A 525 22.81 -4.40 -9.74
CA ARG A 525 21.80 -5.11 -10.51
C ARG A 525 20.54 -5.27 -9.68
N VAL A 526 19.42 -4.76 -10.21
CA VAL A 526 18.12 -4.74 -9.51
C VAL A 526 17.13 -5.65 -10.19
N GLY A 527 16.55 -6.57 -9.42
CA GLY A 527 15.50 -7.47 -9.87
C GLY A 527 14.35 -7.57 -8.87
N ALA A 528 13.16 -7.95 -9.35
CA ALA A 528 11.95 -8.04 -8.54
C ALA A 528 11.37 -9.44 -8.46
N VAL A 529 11.05 -9.87 -7.25
CA VAL A 529 10.20 -11.03 -6.96
C VAL A 529 8.79 -10.50 -6.69
N PHE A 530 7.89 -10.78 -7.61
CA PHE A 530 6.56 -10.18 -7.62
C PHE A 530 5.49 -11.08 -7.02
N HIS A 531 4.80 -10.56 -6.02
CA HIS A 531 3.70 -11.22 -5.29
C HIS A 531 2.37 -10.47 -5.44
N GLY A 532 2.20 -9.69 -6.48
CA GLY A 532 1.03 -8.86 -6.70
C GLY A 532 -0.05 -9.49 -7.57
N THR A 533 -1.12 -8.74 -7.75
CA THR A 533 -2.23 -9.07 -8.64
C THR A 533 -1.88 -8.77 -10.11
N SER A 534 -2.67 -9.30 -11.03
CA SER A 534 -2.43 -9.06 -12.47
C SER A 534 -2.60 -7.60 -12.89
N SER A 535 -3.25 -6.76 -12.07
CA SER A 535 -3.43 -5.33 -12.31
C SER A 535 -2.12 -4.52 -12.25
N HIS A 536 -1.10 -5.02 -11.53
CA HIS A 536 0.17 -4.31 -11.34
C HIS A 536 1.30 -4.85 -12.24
N LEU A 537 0.97 -5.72 -13.20
CA LEU A 537 1.98 -6.27 -14.13
C LEU A 537 2.55 -5.22 -15.09
N GLU A 538 1.76 -4.22 -15.44
CA GLU A 538 2.21 -3.11 -16.29
C GLU A 538 3.25 -2.25 -15.55
N ASP A 539 2.95 -1.87 -14.30
CA ASP A 539 3.86 -1.10 -13.44
C ASP A 539 5.13 -1.92 -13.13
N LEU A 540 5.00 -3.24 -12.87
CA LEU A 540 6.14 -4.15 -12.71
C LEU A 540 7.08 -4.13 -13.92
N GLY A 541 6.52 -4.29 -15.13
CA GLY A 541 7.27 -4.28 -16.37
C GLY A 541 7.92 -2.93 -16.66
N ARG A 542 7.25 -1.83 -16.30
CA ARG A 542 7.76 -0.47 -16.42
C ARG A 542 8.95 -0.24 -15.49
N ILE A 543 8.84 -0.62 -14.21
CA ILE A 543 9.84 -0.35 -13.17
C ILE A 543 11.08 -1.25 -13.36
N TYR A 544 10.87 -2.57 -13.50
CA TYR A 544 11.97 -3.55 -13.46
C TYR A 544 12.34 -4.14 -14.83
N GLY A 545 11.50 -3.91 -15.85
CA GLY A 545 11.71 -4.48 -17.19
C GLY A 545 11.56 -6.00 -17.17
N HIS A 546 12.52 -6.68 -17.77
CA HIS A 546 12.57 -8.15 -17.80
C HIS A 546 13.21 -8.77 -16.54
N ALA A 547 13.83 -7.95 -15.67
CA ALA A 547 14.46 -8.42 -14.43
C ALA A 547 13.41 -8.63 -13.33
N CYS A 548 12.37 -9.39 -13.60
CA CYS A 548 11.34 -9.73 -12.64
C CYS A 548 10.82 -11.16 -12.82
N VAL A 549 10.37 -11.74 -11.70
CA VAL A 549 9.74 -13.06 -11.67
C VAL A 549 8.48 -13.00 -10.84
N ARG A 550 7.39 -13.59 -11.34
CA ARG A 550 6.12 -13.69 -10.63
C ARG A 550 6.01 -15.01 -9.88
N ILE A 551 5.78 -14.94 -8.58
CA ILE A 551 5.52 -16.08 -7.70
C ILE A 551 4.05 -16.06 -7.29
N ARG A 552 3.32 -17.12 -7.65
CA ARG A 552 1.90 -17.31 -7.28
C ARG A 552 1.72 -18.33 -6.17
N LYS A 553 2.67 -19.25 -6.02
CA LYS A 553 2.67 -20.33 -5.04
C LYS A 553 4.06 -20.48 -4.45
N PRO A 554 4.19 -20.82 -3.16
CA PRO A 554 5.49 -21.03 -2.51
C PRO A 554 6.40 -22.05 -3.24
N SER A 555 5.81 -23.05 -3.87
CA SER A 555 6.56 -24.06 -4.65
C SER A 555 7.33 -23.48 -5.86
N GLN A 556 6.96 -22.30 -6.33
CA GLN A 556 7.61 -21.61 -7.44
C GLN A 556 8.82 -20.78 -7.01
N LEU A 557 8.97 -20.52 -5.69
CA LEU A 557 10.03 -19.67 -5.17
C LEU A 557 11.42 -20.13 -5.59
N ALA A 558 11.72 -21.41 -5.41
CA ALA A 558 13.05 -21.95 -5.69
C ALA A 558 13.44 -21.82 -7.17
N GLN A 559 12.49 -22.06 -8.08
CA GLN A 559 12.73 -21.90 -9.51
C GLN A 559 12.84 -20.41 -9.87
N GLY A 560 11.83 -19.62 -9.51
CA GLY A 560 11.76 -18.21 -9.90
C GLY A 560 12.91 -17.39 -9.34
N PHE A 561 13.31 -17.62 -8.08
CA PHE A 561 14.44 -16.92 -7.50
C PHE A 561 15.77 -17.26 -8.17
N ALA A 562 16.00 -18.55 -8.50
CA ALA A 562 17.19 -18.98 -9.21
C ALA A 562 17.24 -18.45 -10.65
N ASP A 563 16.10 -18.41 -11.34
CA ASP A 563 16.00 -17.86 -12.70
C ASP A 563 16.28 -16.35 -12.71
N LEU A 564 15.75 -15.61 -11.73
CA LEU A 564 16.03 -14.19 -11.58
C LEU A 564 17.51 -13.94 -11.28
N LEU A 565 18.09 -14.72 -10.37
CA LEU A 565 19.53 -14.62 -10.05
C LEU A 565 20.39 -14.87 -11.30
N LEU A 566 20.06 -15.91 -12.09
CA LEU A 566 20.77 -16.22 -13.34
C LEU A 566 20.70 -15.07 -14.33
N LEU A 567 19.52 -14.45 -14.44
CA LEU A 567 19.32 -13.30 -15.34
C LEU A 567 20.20 -12.12 -14.93
N LEU A 568 20.20 -11.75 -13.65
CA LEU A 568 21.02 -10.65 -13.13
C LEU A 568 22.53 -10.91 -13.26
N LEU A 569 22.97 -12.16 -13.06
CA LEU A 569 24.35 -12.55 -13.26
C LEU A 569 24.78 -12.46 -14.73
N ARG A 570 23.88 -12.80 -15.66
CA ARG A 570 24.13 -12.64 -17.11
C ARG A 570 24.28 -11.16 -17.50
N GLU A 571 23.50 -10.26 -16.90
CA GLU A 571 23.64 -8.82 -17.11
C GLU A 571 25.02 -8.31 -16.67
N ILE A 572 25.54 -8.81 -15.52
CA ILE A 572 26.88 -8.47 -15.02
C ILE A 572 27.98 -8.87 -16.02
N ARG A 573 27.80 -10.01 -16.71
CA ARG A 573 28.80 -10.53 -17.66
C ARG A 573 28.82 -9.77 -18.98
N ASN A 574 27.72 -9.15 -19.35
CA ASN A 574 27.59 -8.44 -20.62
C ASN A 574 28.11 -6.99 -20.56
N ASP A 575 28.31 -6.44 -19.36
CA ASP A 575 28.98 -5.17 -19.10
C ASP A 575 30.50 -5.35 -19.00
#